data_49f474fe9632ae281ff486d1ce87388a
#
_entry.id   49f474fe9632ae281ff486d1ce87388a
#
_cell.length_a   1.000
_cell.length_b   1.000
_cell.length_c   1.000
_cell.angle_alpha   90.00
_cell.angle_beta   90.00
_cell.angle_gamma   90.00
#
_symmetry.space_group_name_H-M   'P 1'
#
loop_
_entity.id
_entity.type
_entity.pdbx_description
1 polymer ?
#
loop_
_entity_poly.entity_id
_entity_poly.type
_entity_poly.pdbx_seq_one_letter_code
_entity_poly.pdbx_strand_id
1 'polypeptide(L)'
;QYTSSAASDVYKRQLHPRGRVSPIQERQMTTVLDPNIHNLAVEGSFDDAQSIVKSLFNDPQLKRSRRLGAVNSINWARIMAQIVYYFHAWAQISRDHSEEVSFVVPTGNFGNVLAAHYARKMGLPTAKLVVASNKNDILHRFFSTGCYETNAVETTWSPSMDIQISSNFERYLFELSLIHI
;
A
#
# COMPACT_ATOMS: atom_id res chain seq x y z
N GLN A 1 -3.23 -9.09 -14.76
CA GLN A 1 -2.79 -10.44 -14.90
C GLN A 1 -1.34 -10.46 -15.13
N TYR A 2 -0.60 -10.90 -14.24
CA TYR A 2 0.42 -11.63 -14.31
C TYR A 2 1.58 -11.20 -14.59
N THR A 3 2.29 -11.45 -14.26
CA THR A 3 3.27 -12.27 -14.66
C THR A 3 4.59 -11.79 -14.24
N SER A 4 4.75 -11.90 -13.01
CA SER A 4 6.01 -11.96 -12.32
C SER A 4 6.79 -13.26 -12.60
N SER A 5 6.27 -14.12 -13.46
CA SER A 5 6.92 -15.38 -13.85
C SER A 5 7.95 -15.22 -14.96
N ALA A 6 8.15 -14.05 -15.50
CA ALA A 6 8.96 -13.88 -16.70
C ALA A 6 10.46 -13.92 -16.47
N ALA A 7 10.95 -13.90 -15.24
CA ALA A 7 12.38 -14.01 -14.95
C ALA A 7 12.63 -15.26 -14.12
N SER A 8 13.19 -16.29 -14.74
CA SER A 8 13.50 -17.58 -14.11
C SER A 8 14.53 -17.50 -12.96
N ASP A 9 15.21 -16.38 -12.83
CA ASP A 9 16.18 -16.08 -11.78
C ASP A 9 15.60 -15.26 -10.62
N VAL A 10 14.33 -14.83 -10.70
CA VAL A 10 13.64 -14.11 -9.63
C VAL A 10 12.76 -15.06 -8.84
N TYR A 11 13.07 -15.22 -7.57
CA TYR A 11 12.28 -16.00 -6.62
C TYR A 11 11.29 -15.10 -5.88
N LYS A 12 9.99 -15.38 -6.04
CA LYS A 12 8.94 -14.70 -5.32
C LYS A 12 8.53 -15.50 -4.09
N ARG A 13 8.55 -14.87 -2.93
CA ARG A 13 7.96 -15.39 -1.69
C ARG A 13 6.85 -14.45 -1.26
N GLN A 14 5.62 -14.95 -1.28
CA GLN A 14 4.44 -14.19 -0.94
C GLN A 14 3.91 -14.66 0.42
N LEU A 15 3.76 -13.74 1.35
CA LEU A 15 3.18 -14.00 2.65
C LEU A 15 1.75 -13.49 2.67
N HIS A 16 0.84 -14.26 3.24
CA HIS A 16 -0.54 -13.84 3.46
C HIS A 16 -1.06 -14.40 4.78
N PRO A 17 -1.95 -13.70 5.48
CA PRO A 17 -2.54 -14.21 6.72
C PRO A 17 -3.51 -15.35 6.42
N ARG A 18 -3.35 -16.46 7.14
CA ARG A 18 -4.19 -17.65 6.99
C ARG A 18 -5.64 -17.33 7.31
N GLY A 19 -6.56 -17.63 6.37
CA GLY A 19 -7.99 -17.46 6.56
C GLY A 19 -8.47 -16.00 6.68
N ARG A 20 -7.59 -15.01 6.45
CA ARG A 20 -7.90 -13.57 6.54
C ARG A 20 -7.77 -12.84 5.20
N VAL A 21 -7.84 -13.57 4.12
CA VAL A 21 -7.93 -13.05 2.75
C VAL A 21 -9.21 -13.56 2.13
N SER A 22 -9.77 -12.84 1.16
CA SER A 22 -10.95 -13.35 0.46
C SER A 22 -10.60 -14.60 -0.34
N PRO A 23 -11.54 -15.53 -0.56
CA PRO A 23 -11.30 -16.74 -1.35
C PRO A 23 -10.76 -16.44 -2.76
N ILE A 24 -11.16 -15.33 -3.35
CA ILE A 24 -10.68 -14.89 -4.66
C ILE A 24 -9.20 -14.47 -4.57
N GLN A 25 -8.83 -13.69 -3.57
CA GLN A 25 -7.44 -13.27 -3.35
C GLN A 25 -6.53 -14.47 -3.03
N GLU A 26 -7.00 -15.40 -2.21
CA GLU A 26 -6.26 -16.61 -1.91
C GLU A 26 -5.98 -17.43 -3.18
N ARG A 27 -6.99 -17.65 -3.99
CA ARG A 27 -6.84 -18.36 -5.28
C ARG A 27 -5.88 -17.63 -6.23
N GLN A 28 -5.95 -16.29 -6.34
CA GLN A 28 -5.02 -15.54 -7.16
C GLN A 28 -3.55 -15.74 -6.75
N MET A 29 -3.29 -15.98 -5.47
CA MET A 29 -1.96 -16.24 -4.94
C MET A 29 -1.53 -17.70 -5.10
N THR A 30 -2.42 -18.64 -4.80
CA THR A 30 -2.10 -20.05 -4.66
C THR A 30 -2.20 -20.87 -5.95
N THR A 31 -2.83 -20.34 -6.99
CA THR A 31 -2.94 -21.03 -8.29
C THR A 31 -1.72 -20.89 -9.19
N VAL A 32 -0.76 -20.05 -8.83
CA VAL A 32 0.51 -19.93 -9.55
C VAL A 32 1.47 -20.99 -9.00
N LEU A 33 1.78 -21.98 -9.84
CA LEU A 33 2.55 -23.16 -9.44
C LEU A 33 3.98 -23.18 -9.99
N ASP A 34 4.48 -22.04 -10.46
CA ASP A 34 5.85 -21.93 -10.97
C ASP A 34 6.88 -22.23 -9.86
N PRO A 35 7.99 -22.94 -10.14
CA PRO A 35 8.94 -23.43 -9.13
C PRO A 35 9.68 -22.30 -8.39
N ASN A 36 9.69 -21.11 -8.94
CA ASN A 36 10.28 -19.91 -8.33
C ASN A 36 9.28 -19.08 -7.51
N ILE A 37 8.01 -19.52 -7.40
CA ILE A 37 6.96 -18.83 -6.65
C ILE A 37 6.52 -19.66 -5.45
N HIS A 38 6.61 -19.08 -4.26
CA HIS A 38 6.24 -19.74 -3.01
C HIS A 38 5.22 -18.88 -2.27
N ASN A 39 4.11 -19.49 -1.87
CA ASN A 39 3.08 -18.86 -1.05
C ASN A 39 3.14 -19.42 0.37
N LEU A 40 3.22 -18.54 1.34
CA LEU A 40 3.36 -18.87 2.76
C LEU A 40 2.19 -18.27 3.53
N ALA A 41 1.34 -19.15 4.07
CA ALA A 41 0.28 -18.73 4.98
C ALA A 41 0.86 -18.50 6.38
N VAL A 42 0.66 -17.31 6.92
CA VAL A 42 1.14 -16.89 8.23
C VAL A 42 -0.01 -16.90 9.22
N GLU A 43 0.21 -17.49 10.39
CA GLU A 43 -0.73 -17.36 11.50
C GLU A 43 -0.63 -15.95 12.08
N GLY A 44 -1.63 -15.11 11.82
CA GLY A 44 -1.62 -13.71 12.24
C GLY A 44 -2.45 -12.81 11.33
N SER A 45 -2.11 -11.53 11.31
CA SER A 45 -2.73 -10.47 10.52
C SER A 45 -1.88 -10.07 9.30
N PHE A 46 -2.35 -9.14 8.51
CA PHE A 46 -1.53 -8.48 7.47
C PHE A 46 -0.36 -7.70 8.07
N ASP A 47 -0.54 -7.10 9.23
CA ASP A 47 0.51 -6.36 9.92
C ASP A 47 1.62 -7.29 10.42
N ASP A 48 1.29 -8.51 10.86
CA ASP A 48 2.28 -9.53 11.23
C ASP A 48 3.09 -9.97 10.01
N ALA A 49 2.44 -10.27 8.91
CA ALA A 49 3.13 -10.62 7.66
C ALA A 49 4.04 -9.47 7.17
N GLN A 50 3.60 -8.23 7.30
CA GLN A 50 4.38 -7.04 6.94
C GLN A 50 5.57 -6.84 7.88
N SER A 51 5.40 -7.09 9.17
CA SER A 51 6.48 -7.04 10.16
C SER A 51 7.60 -8.03 9.84
N ILE A 52 7.25 -9.26 9.45
CA ILE A 52 8.21 -10.27 8.98
C ILE A 52 9.00 -9.74 7.78
N VAL A 53 8.32 -9.18 6.78
CA VAL A 53 8.98 -8.60 5.60
C VAL A 53 9.93 -7.46 5.99
N LYS A 54 9.48 -6.53 6.83
CA LYS A 54 10.31 -5.41 7.31
C LYS A 54 11.57 -5.94 8.03
N SER A 55 11.44 -6.96 8.87
CA SER A 55 12.55 -7.58 9.59
C SER A 55 13.58 -8.20 8.63
N LEU A 56 13.11 -8.93 7.60
CA LEU A 56 13.99 -9.51 6.57
C LEU A 56 14.73 -8.42 5.78
N PHE A 57 14.06 -7.32 5.45
CA PHE A 57 14.68 -6.19 4.76
C PHE A 57 15.67 -5.41 5.64
N ASN A 58 15.55 -5.51 6.95
CA ASN A 58 16.47 -4.87 7.90
C ASN A 58 17.66 -5.74 8.30
N ASP A 59 17.65 -7.03 7.93
CA ASP A 59 18.75 -7.95 8.18
C ASP A 59 19.97 -7.62 7.31
N PRO A 60 21.13 -7.20 7.91
CA PRO A 60 22.32 -6.83 7.15
C PRO A 60 22.98 -8.01 6.42
N GLN A 61 22.86 -9.24 6.96
CA GLN A 61 23.43 -10.43 6.35
C GLN A 61 22.64 -10.83 5.10
N LEU A 62 21.30 -10.79 5.21
CA LEU A 62 20.44 -11.08 4.10
C LEU A 62 20.58 -10.04 2.98
N LYS A 63 20.69 -8.76 3.33
CA LYS A 63 20.96 -7.67 2.36
C LYS A 63 22.27 -7.88 1.59
N ARG A 64 23.32 -8.34 2.24
CA ARG A 64 24.61 -8.61 1.58
C ARG A 64 24.59 -9.84 0.69
N SER A 65 23.83 -10.87 1.07
CA SER A 65 23.80 -12.15 0.37
C SER A 65 22.73 -12.23 -0.73
N ARG A 66 21.73 -11.38 -0.71
CA ARG A 66 20.58 -11.42 -1.63
C ARG A 66 20.20 -10.03 -2.12
N ARG A 67 19.77 -9.97 -3.38
CA ARG A 67 19.14 -8.76 -3.95
C ARG A 67 17.65 -8.80 -3.64
N LEU A 68 17.27 -8.20 -2.52
CA LEU A 68 15.88 -8.18 -2.09
C LEU A 68 15.11 -7.07 -2.80
N GLY A 69 13.91 -7.39 -3.28
CA GLY A 69 12.95 -6.44 -3.80
C GLY A 69 11.57 -6.67 -3.18
N ALA A 70 10.87 -5.62 -2.82
CA ALA A 70 9.49 -5.71 -2.33
C ALA A 70 8.51 -5.44 -3.48
N VAL A 71 7.45 -6.25 -3.59
CA VAL A 71 6.37 -6.11 -4.58
C VAL A 71 5.04 -5.79 -3.89
N ASN A 72 5.10 -5.01 -2.82
CA ASN A 72 3.93 -4.58 -2.06
C ASN A 72 3.87 -3.04 -1.96
N SER A 73 2.95 -2.53 -1.15
CA SER A 73 2.73 -1.08 -0.99
C SER A 73 3.91 -0.31 -0.40
N ILE A 74 4.90 -0.97 0.20
CA ILE A 74 6.11 -0.30 0.71
C ILE A 74 7.14 0.00 -0.40
N ASN A 75 6.99 -0.57 -1.59
CA ASN A 75 7.88 -0.30 -2.71
C ASN A 75 7.57 1.07 -3.32
N TRP A 76 8.55 1.97 -3.30
CA TRP A 76 8.42 3.31 -3.85
C TRP A 76 8.04 3.32 -5.35
N ALA A 77 8.54 2.38 -6.14
CA ALA A 77 8.20 2.29 -7.55
C ALA A 77 6.69 2.11 -7.79
N ARG A 78 5.99 1.45 -6.85
CA ARG A 78 4.52 1.34 -6.90
C ARG A 78 3.83 2.66 -6.63
N ILE A 79 4.36 3.46 -5.70
CA ILE A 79 3.83 4.81 -5.43
C ILE A 79 4.00 5.68 -6.67
N MET A 80 5.19 5.67 -7.28
CA MET A 80 5.45 6.41 -8.52
C MET A 80 4.48 6.03 -9.65
N ALA A 81 4.27 4.74 -9.87
CA ALA A 81 3.33 4.28 -10.90
C ALA A 81 1.89 4.74 -10.61
N GLN A 82 1.49 4.80 -9.35
CA GLN A 82 0.15 5.25 -8.95
C GLN A 82 -0.07 6.76 -9.13
N ILE A 83 0.97 7.57 -9.16
CA ILE A 83 0.87 9.00 -9.47
C ILE A 83 0.19 9.21 -10.83
N VAL A 84 0.52 8.37 -11.82
CA VAL A 84 -0.03 8.44 -13.18
C VAL A 84 -1.55 8.29 -13.18
N TYR A 85 -2.12 7.51 -12.27
CA TYR A 85 -3.58 7.30 -12.20
C TYR A 85 -4.33 8.61 -11.97
N TYR A 86 -3.79 9.49 -11.15
CA TYR A 86 -4.41 10.78 -10.81
C TYR A 86 -4.36 11.76 -11.98
N PHE A 87 -3.23 11.87 -12.66
CA PHE A 87 -3.13 12.68 -13.87
C PHE A 87 -4.04 12.14 -14.97
N HIS A 88 -4.05 10.82 -15.16
CA HIS A 88 -4.92 10.20 -16.15
C HIS A 88 -6.41 10.43 -15.84
N ALA A 89 -6.85 10.20 -14.61
CA ALA A 89 -8.22 10.41 -14.19
C ALA A 89 -8.64 11.89 -14.36
N TRP A 90 -7.78 12.80 -13.92
CA TRP A 90 -8.01 14.24 -14.09
C TRP A 90 -8.13 14.62 -15.56
N ALA A 91 -7.25 14.16 -16.43
CA ALA A 91 -7.29 14.44 -17.86
C ALA A 91 -8.55 13.91 -18.56
N GLN A 92 -9.18 12.85 -18.00
CA GLN A 92 -10.45 12.33 -18.51
C GLN A 92 -11.67 13.14 -18.05
N ILE A 93 -11.60 13.81 -16.91
CA ILE A 93 -12.72 14.49 -16.27
C ILE A 93 -12.68 16.00 -16.59
N SER A 94 -11.52 16.62 -16.54
CA SER A 94 -11.33 18.05 -16.78
C SER A 94 -11.48 18.38 -18.27
N ARG A 95 -12.41 19.26 -18.61
CA ARG A 95 -12.73 19.60 -20.00
C ARG A 95 -11.71 20.54 -20.63
N ASP A 96 -11.22 21.50 -19.85
CA ASP A 96 -10.30 22.57 -20.29
C ASP A 96 -8.95 22.55 -19.58
N HIS A 97 -8.68 21.47 -18.81
CA HIS A 97 -7.46 21.28 -18.01
C HIS A 97 -7.20 22.39 -16.96
N SER A 98 -8.23 23.10 -16.54
CA SER A 98 -8.17 24.12 -15.48
C SER A 98 -8.94 23.73 -14.22
N GLU A 99 -9.87 22.79 -14.31
CA GLU A 99 -10.75 22.41 -13.22
C GLU A 99 -10.03 21.64 -12.13
N GLU A 100 -10.24 22.06 -10.88
CA GLU A 100 -9.80 21.28 -9.72
C GLU A 100 -10.73 20.09 -9.46
N VAL A 101 -10.14 18.92 -9.24
CA VAL A 101 -10.86 17.67 -8.98
C VAL A 101 -10.63 17.20 -7.55
N SER A 102 -11.68 16.73 -6.89
CA SER A 102 -11.56 16.06 -5.59
C SER A 102 -11.49 14.55 -5.77
N PHE A 103 -10.55 13.90 -5.09
CA PHE A 103 -10.40 12.45 -5.13
C PHE A 103 -10.80 11.84 -3.79
N VAL A 104 -11.71 10.86 -3.82
CA VAL A 104 -12.03 10.00 -2.68
C VAL A 104 -11.25 8.71 -2.83
N VAL A 105 -10.36 8.43 -1.90
CA VAL A 105 -9.39 7.33 -2.02
C VAL A 105 -9.60 6.33 -0.89
N PRO A 106 -10.20 5.15 -1.18
CA PRO A 106 -10.21 4.04 -0.24
C PRO A 106 -8.79 3.64 0.12
N THR A 107 -8.47 3.66 1.41
CA THR A 107 -7.07 3.49 1.79
C THR A 107 -6.91 2.81 3.14
N GLY A 108 -5.97 1.87 3.21
CA GLY A 108 -5.47 1.29 4.44
C GLY A 108 -4.00 1.68 4.61
N ASN A 109 -3.10 1.20 3.76
CA ASN A 109 -1.65 1.44 3.82
C ASN A 109 -1.20 2.82 3.33
N PHE A 110 -2.10 3.74 3.05
CA PHE A 110 -1.84 5.11 2.59
C PHE A 110 -1.07 5.24 1.26
N GLY A 111 -0.75 4.14 0.59
CA GLY A 111 0.06 4.17 -0.63
C GLY A 111 -0.57 4.97 -1.76
N ASN A 112 -1.83 4.74 -2.04
CA ASN A 112 -2.56 5.41 -3.12
C ASN A 112 -2.77 6.91 -2.80
N VAL A 113 -3.17 7.25 -1.57
CA VAL A 113 -3.31 8.66 -1.14
C VAL A 113 -1.97 9.40 -1.19
N LEU A 114 -0.88 8.73 -0.80
CA LEU A 114 0.46 9.32 -0.89
C LEU A 114 0.82 9.63 -2.35
N ALA A 115 0.46 8.75 -3.29
CA ALA A 115 0.64 9.03 -4.71
C ALA A 115 -0.19 10.24 -5.17
N ALA A 116 -1.43 10.39 -4.68
CA ALA A 116 -2.27 11.58 -4.93
C ALA A 116 -1.63 12.85 -4.37
N HIS A 117 -1.06 12.77 -3.16
CA HIS A 117 -0.36 13.88 -2.54
C HIS A 117 0.83 14.32 -3.41
N TYR A 118 1.64 13.39 -3.91
CA TYR A 118 2.73 13.72 -4.83
C TYR A 118 2.22 14.25 -6.16
N ALA A 119 1.15 13.71 -6.72
CA ALA A 119 0.54 14.25 -7.94
C ALA A 119 0.15 15.73 -7.74
N ARG A 120 -0.47 16.07 -6.60
CA ARG A 120 -0.79 17.45 -6.23
C ARG A 120 0.46 18.34 -6.13
N LYS A 121 1.53 17.84 -5.50
CA LYS A 121 2.82 18.55 -5.42
C LYS A 121 3.49 18.75 -6.78
N MET A 122 3.24 17.85 -7.73
CA MET A 122 3.68 17.96 -9.12
C MET A 122 2.84 18.93 -9.95
N GLY A 123 1.80 19.55 -9.36
CA GLY A 123 0.97 20.54 -10.01
C GLY A 123 -0.40 20.02 -10.51
N LEU A 124 -0.81 18.81 -10.14
CA LEU A 124 -2.16 18.34 -10.46
C LEU A 124 -3.21 19.22 -9.77
N PRO A 125 -4.14 19.86 -10.51
CA PRO A 125 -5.21 20.65 -9.93
C PRO A 125 -6.12 19.79 -9.06
N THR A 126 -5.96 19.89 -7.73
CA THR A 126 -6.63 19.04 -6.77
C THR A 126 -7.26 19.87 -5.65
N ALA A 127 -8.58 19.90 -5.60
CA ALA A 127 -9.34 20.62 -4.57
C ALA A 127 -9.21 19.90 -3.22
N LYS A 128 -9.56 18.62 -3.15
CA LYS A 128 -9.52 17.82 -1.93
C LYS A 128 -9.04 16.40 -2.18
N LEU A 129 -8.30 15.86 -1.21
CA LEU A 129 -8.02 14.43 -1.08
C LEU A 129 -8.77 13.91 0.15
N VAL A 130 -9.70 13.00 -0.07
CA VAL A 130 -10.53 12.42 0.98
C VAL A 130 -10.10 10.98 1.22
N VAL A 131 -9.66 10.69 2.44
CA VAL A 131 -9.32 9.35 2.89
C VAL A 131 -10.60 8.63 3.28
N ALA A 132 -10.91 7.53 2.60
CA ALA A 132 -12.01 6.64 2.95
C ALA A 132 -11.45 5.38 3.61
N SER A 133 -11.86 5.09 4.83
CA SER A 133 -11.49 3.89 5.60
C SER A 133 -12.71 3.02 5.89
N ASN A 134 -12.47 1.74 6.18
CA ASN A 134 -13.48 0.87 6.75
C ASN A 134 -13.53 1.04 8.28
N LYS A 135 -14.06 0.06 9.02
CA LYS A 135 -14.08 0.09 10.49
C LYS A 135 -12.71 0.20 11.14
N ASN A 136 -11.65 -0.22 10.42
CA ASN A 136 -10.26 -0.04 10.84
C ASN A 136 -9.83 1.39 10.47
N ASP A 137 -10.24 2.34 11.26
CA ASP A 137 -10.32 3.77 10.95
C ASP A 137 -9.15 4.61 11.50
N ILE A 138 -7.99 4.03 11.73
CA ILE A 138 -6.83 4.69 12.34
C ILE A 138 -6.47 6.02 11.66
N LEU A 139 -6.56 6.07 10.33
CA LEU A 139 -6.28 7.30 9.57
C LEU A 139 -7.35 8.36 9.80
N HIS A 140 -8.64 7.97 9.82
CA HIS A 140 -9.72 8.89 10.13
C HIS A 140 -9.58 9.48 11.54
N ARG A 141 -9.28 8.65 12.53
CA ARG A 141 -9.03 9.11 13.92
C ARG A 141 -7.84 10.07 13.97
N PHE A 142 -6.74 9.72 13.30
CA PHE A 142 -5.59 10.61 13.26
C PHE A 142 -5.91 11.97 12.66
N PHE A 143 -6.55 12.03 11.48
CA PHE A 143 -6.89 13.31 10.85
C PHE A 143 -7.93 14.12 11.63
N SER A 144 -8.73 13.48 12.48
CA SER A 144 -9.73 14.14 13.31
C SER A 144 -9.18 14.60 14.65
N THR A 145 -8.23 13.87 15.23
CA THR A 145 -7.80 14.09 16.63
C THR A 145 -6.30 14.37 16.78
N GLY A 146 -5.49 14.09 15.77
CA GLY A 146 -4.04 14.11 15.85
C GLY A 146 -3.42 12.87 16.53
N CYS A 147 -4.22 11.95 17.07
CA CYS A 147 -3.72 10.75 17.75
C CYS A 147 -3.65 9.56 16.81
N TYR A 148 -2.47 8.91 16.77
CA TYR A 148 -2.23 7.69 15.99
C TYR A 148 -2.08 6.50 16.93
N GLU A 149 -3.20 5.93 17.33
CA GLU A 149 -3.25 4.80 18.26
C GLU A 149 -3.88 3.58 17.59
N THR A 150 -3.20 2.43 17.72
CA THR A 150 -3.68 1.18 17.16
C THR A 150 -4.76 0.56 18.03
N ASN A 151 -5.81 0.05 17.39
CA ASN A 151 -6.87 -0.74 18.03
C ASN A 151 -6.76 -2.21 17.58
N ALA A 152 -7.60 -3.08 18.13
CA ALA A 152 -7.80 -4.41 17.60
C ALA A 152 -8.30 -4.34 16.15
N VAL A 153 -7.79 -5.22 15.29
CA VAL A 153 -8.24 -5.30 13.89
C VAL A 153 -9.62 -5.93 13.84
N GLU A 154 -10.58 -5.24 13.23
CA GLU A 154 -11.91 -5.76 12.94
C GLU A 154 -11.96 -6.35 11.52
N THR A 155 -12.54 -7.54 11.39
CA THR A 155 -12.76 -8.18 10.08
C THR A 155 -13.91 -7.49 9.35
N THR A 156 -13.67 -7.07 8.10
CA THR A 156 -14.66 -6.38 7.28
C THR A 156 -14.82 -7.03 5.89
N TRP A 157 -15.75 -6.50 5.08
CA TRP A 157 -15.91 -6.90 3.68
C TRP A 157 -14.75 -6.47 2.77
N SER A 158 -13.83 -5.64 3.27
CA SER A 158 -12.63 -5.18 2.57
C SER A 158 -11.34 -5.64 3.28
N PRO A 159 -11.06 -6.96 3.32
CA PRO A 159 -10.00 -7.53 4.17
C PRO A 159 -8.60 -7.00 3.87
N SER A 160 -8.33 -6.54 2.65
CA SER A 160 -7.05 -5.88 2.32
C SER A 160 -6.88 -4.49 2.94
N MET A 161 -7.94 -3.94 3.54
CA MET A 161 -7.95 -2.68 4.29
C MET A 161 -8.10 -2.90 5.80
N ASP A 162 -8.17 -4.15 6.27
CA ASP A 162 -8.28 -4.51 7.69
C ASP A 162 -6.89 -4.42 8.34
N ILE A 163 -6.41 -3.20 8.51
CA ILE A 163 -5.09 -2.88 9.05
C ILE A 163 -5.19 -1.74 10.06
N GLN A 164 -4.31 -1.74 11.05
CA GLN A 164 -4.19 -0.69 12.06
C GLN A 164 -2.81 0.01 12.01
N ILE A 165 -1.91 -0.41 11.12
CA ILE A 165 -0.62 0.24 10.90
C ILE A 165 -0.48 0.60 9.43
N SER A 166 -0.60 1.88 9.12
CA SER A 166 -0.56 2.39 7.75
C SER A 166 0.88 2.67 7.31
N SER A 167 1.49 1.72 6.60
CA SER A 167 2.92 1.69 6.32
C SER A 167 3.47 2.87 5.51
N ASN A 168 2.67 3.50 4.66
CA ASN A 168 3.12 4.65 3.88
C ASN A 168 2.78 5.98 4.54
N PHE A 169 2.02 5.95 5.61
CA PHE A 169 1.69 7.15 6.38
C PHE A 169 2.94 7.74 7.06
N GLU A 170 3.86 6.90 7.50
CA GLU A 170 5.17 7.32 8.02
C GLU A 170 5.93 8.23 7.03
N ARG A 171 5.83 7.95 5.72
CA ARG A 171 6.47 8.79 4.67
C ARG A 171 5.83 10.15 4.56
N TYR A 172 4.52 10.22 4.70
CA TYR A 172 3.81 11.49 4.71
C TYR A 172 4.15 12.32 5.93
N LEU A 173 4.20 11.70 7.11
CA LEU A 173 4.62 12.38 8.34
C LEU A 173 6.07 12.86 8.28
N PHE A 174 6.98 12.05 7.74
CA PHE A 174 8.37 12.43 7.54
C PHE A 174 8.48 13.66 6.64
N GLU A 175 7.71 13.70 5.56
CA GLU A 175 7.70 14.85 4.66
C GLU A 175 7.16 16.12 5.33
N LEU A 176 6.10 16.00 6.12
CA LEU A 176 5.56 17.12 6.89
C LEU A 176 6.55 17.64 7.94
N SER A 177 7.30 16.75 8.60
CA SER A 177 8.28 17.13 9.62
C SER A 177 9.49 17.87 9.02
N LEU A 178 9.88 17.55 7.79
CA LEU A 178 10.97 18.25 7.09
C LEU A 178 10.60 19.65 6.61
N ILE A 179 9.32 19.96 6.48
CA ILE A 179 8.85 21.29 6.07
C ILE A 179 8.92 22.28 7.25
N HIS A 180 9.06 21.80 8.47
CA HIS A 180 9.05 22.58 9.70
C HIS A 180 10.43 22.69 10.39
N ILE A 181 11.50 22.27 9.73
CA ILE A 181 12.88 22.40 10.24
C ILE A 181 13.56 23.63 9.65
#